data_310bce0dd81a700dacb3cf71bff7e2ec
#
_entry.id   310bce0dd81a700dacb3cf71bff7e2ec
#
_cell.length_a   1.000
_cell.length_b   1.000
_cell.length_c   1.000
_cell.angle_alpha   90.00
_cell.angle_beta   90.00
_cell.angle_gamma   90.00
#
_symmetry.space_group_name_H-M   'P 1'
#
loop_
_entity.id
_entity.type
_entity.pdbx_description
1 polymer ?
#
loop_
_entity_poly.entity_id
_entity_poly.type
_entity_poly.pdbx_seq_one_letter_code
_entity_poly.pdbx_strand_id
1 'polypeptide(L)'
;MSQLTSADRIAYLDTAAATPVGRDYKRRAVDALDLRPGHTVVDVGCGPGTDLGRLADVVRADGLVVGVDRDPGMLAEAGRRLADRPRVDLRVGDVHALPLDDTSMDRARIDRVLMHVEDPASALAEVRRVLRPTGVLVVTEPDWDTLAVADEDVATSRRFARSVAGQVRNPTIGRELVRLSARVGLRVRSVEAIPVVFEDFGTADRILGLRRNSARAVAAGELTDTQVRPWLRRLTAGPLLASFTLYLVTAEA
;
A
#
# COMPACT_ATOMS: atom_id res chain seq x y z
N MET A 1 -8.13 -17.94 14.35
CA MET A 1 -7.83 -17.61 12.93
C MET A 1 -6.32 -17.48 12.79
N SER A 2 -5.68 -18.30 11.96
CA SER A 2 -4.22 -18.23 11.75
C SER A 2 -3.89 -16.85 11.14
N GLN A 3 -3.11 -16.04 11.87
CA GLN A 3 -2.53 -14.83 11.31
C GLN A 3 -1.56 -15.25 10.20
N LEU A 4 -1.57 -14.53 9.07
CA LEU A 4 -0.60 -14.74 8.00
C LEU A 4 0.82 -14.61 8.58
N THR A 5 1.68 -15.55 8.26
CA THR A 5 3.10 -15.47 8.64
C THR A 5 3.79 -14.30 7.92
N SER A 6 4.97 -13.87 8.39
CA SER A 6 5.76 -12.86 7.65
C SER A 6 6.08 -13.36 6.23
N ALA A 7 6.36 -14.65 6.05
CA ALA A 7 6.60 -15.24 4.73
C ALA A 7 5.38 -15.13 3.80
N ASP A 8 4.17 -15.40 4.29
CA ASP A 8 2.94 -15.25 3.50
C ASP A 8 2.71 -13.78 3.08
N ARG A 9 3.00 -12.84 3.99
CA ARG A 9 2.87 -11.41 3.71
C ARG A 9 3.89 -10.94 2.69
N ILE A 10 5.14 -11.41 2.79
CA ILE A 10 6.21 -11.12 1.80
C ILE A 10 5.80 -11.63 0.43
N ALA A 11 5.36 -12.89 0.32
CA ALA A 11 4.91 -13.48 -0.94
C ALA A 11 3.74 -12.71 -1.56
N TYR A 12 2.79 -12.24 -0.74
CA TYR A 12 1.70 -11.38 -1.19
C TYR A 12 2.21 -10.04 -1.74
N LEU A 13 3.11 -9.35 -1.01
CA LEU A 13 3.66 -8.06 -1.42
C LEU A 13 4.46 -8.18 -2.72
N ASP A 14 5.26 -9.23 -2.86
CA ASP A 14 6.02 -9.52 -4.08
C ASP A 14 5.09 -9.80 -5.26
N THR A 15 4.03 -10.60 -5.05
CA THR A 15 3.04 -10.89 -6.09
C THR A 15 2.34 -9.60 -6.53
N ALA A 16 1.90 -8.76 -5.60
CA ALA A 16 1.23 -7.50 -5.91
C ALA A 16 2.16 -6.54 -6.68
N ALA A 17 3.42 -6.43 -6.25
CA ALA A 17 4.42 -5.58 -6.91
C ALA A 17 4.78 -6.09 -8.32
N ALA A 18 4.74 -7.40 -8.56
CA ALA A 18 5.06 -8.01 -9.84
C ALA A 18 3.94 -7.91 -10.89
N THR A 19 2.73 -7.49 -10.53
CA THR A 19 1.66 -7.25 -11.51
C THR A 19 2.01 -6.07 -12.43
N PRO A 20 1.48 -6.00 -13.67
CA PRO A 20 1.69 -4.84 -14.54
C PRO A 20 1.28 -3.53 -13.87
N VAL A 21 0.10 -3.49 -13.25
CA VAL A 21 -0.38 -2.31 -12.53
C VAL A 21 0.47 -2.00 -11.29
N GLY A 22 0.96 -3.03 -10.58
CA GLY A 22 1.86 -2.88 -9.45
C GLY A 22 3.17 -2.19 -9.84
N ARG A 23 3.79 -2.64 -10.93
CA ARG A 23 5.00 -2.01 -11.48
C ARG A 23 4.75 -0.57 -11.93
N ASP A 24 3.61 -0.32 -12.58
CA ASP A 24 3.28 1.00 -13.11
C ASP A 24 3.04 2.02 -12.01
N TYR A 25 2.15 1.75 -11.03
CA TYR A 25 1.89 2.73 -9.97
C TYR A 25 3.12 2.97 -9.08
N LYS A 26 3.94 1.93 -8.82
CA LYS A 26 5.18 2.07 -8.05
C LYS A 26 6.20 2.95 -8.79
N ARG A 27 6.32 2.81 -10.10
CA ARG A 27 7.14 3.69 -10.93
C ARG A 27 6.64 5.14 -10.82
N ARG A 28 5.34 5.39 -11.01
CA ARG A 28 4.73 6.73 -10.88
C ARG A 28 4.97 7.32 -9.49
N ALA A 29 4.85 6.50 -8.42
CA ALA A 29 5.11 6.94 -7.06
C ALA A 29 6.56 7.38 -6.85
N VAL A 30 7.53 6.68 -7.44
CA VAL A 30 8.95 7.07 -7.41
C VAL A 30 9.19 8.32 -8.24
N ASP A 31 8.60 8.42 -9.44
CA ASP A 31 8.70 9.59 -10.31
C ASP A 31 8.12 10.85 -9.61
N ALA A 32 6.99 10.70 -8.90
CA ALA A 32 6.34 11.80 -8.19
C ALA A 32 7.13 12.33 -6.98
N LEU A 33 8.08 11.54 -6.45
CA LEU A 33 9.00 12.02 -5.41
C LEU A 33 9.98 13.09 -5.92
N ASP A 34 10.16 13.25 -7.22
CA ASP A 34 11.20 14.13 -7.81
C ASP A 34 12.56 13.94 -7.10
N LEU A 35 12.97 12.66 -6.99
CA LEU A 35 14.24 12.31 -6.38
C LEU A 35 15.42 12.77 -7.23
N ARG A 36 16.47 13.24 -6.54
CA ARG A 36 17.73 13.67 -7.18
C ARG A 36 18.93 13.00 -6.49
N PRO A 37 20.06 12.87 -7.18
CA PRO A 37 21.30 12.46 -6.54
C PRO A 37 21.60 13.34 -5.31
N GLY A 38 22.00 12.71 -4.21
CA GLY A 38 22.28 13.37 -2.95
C GLY A 38 21.07 13.54 -2.00
N HIS A 39 19.83 13.27 -2.46
CA HIS A 39 18.68 13.36 -1.57
C HIS A 39 18.69 12.26 -0.48
N THR A 40 18.17 12.63 0.68
CA THR A 40 17.82 11.68 1.75
C THR A 40 16.32 11.38 1.67
N VAL A 41 15.96 10.10 1.53
CA VAL A 41 14.56 9.67 1.39
C VAL A 41 14.21 8.60 2.42
N VAL A 42 13.04 8.72 3.04
CA VAL A 42 12.46 7.67 3.90
C VAL A 42 11.32 6.95 3.20
N ASP A 43 11.33 5.61 3.24
CA ASP A 43 10.19 4.75 2.88
C ASP A 43 9.58 4.21 4.18
N VAL A 44 8.42 4.74 4.56
CA VAL A 44 7.72 4.44 5.81
C VAL A 44 6.80 3.24 5.60
N GLY A 45 7.01 2.18 6.39
CA GLY A 45 6.38 0.88 6.15
C GLY A 45 6.99 0.18 4.94
N CYS A 46 8.32 0.18 4.83
CA CYS A 46 9.06 -0.31 3.66
C CYS A 46 8.87 -1.82 3.41
N GLY A 47 8.32 -2.57 4.36
CA GLY A 47 8.14 -4.00 4.26
C GLY A 47 9.44 -4.75 3.92
N PRO A 48 9.41 -5.72 2.98
CA PRO A 48 10.60 -6.49 2.59
C PRO A 48 11.54 -5.72 1.64
N GLY A 49 11.43 -4.39 1.57
CA GLY A 49 12.34 -3.53 0.83
C GLY A 49 12.15 -3.53 -0.69
N THR A 50 10.95 -3.85 -1.17
CA THR A 50 10.65 -4.02 -2.61
C THR A 50 11.05 -2.81 -3.46
N ASP A 51 10.93 -1.59 -2.94
CA ASP A 51 11.21 -0.36 -3.68
C ASP A 51 12.52 0.33 -3.26
N LEU A 52 13.14 -0.06 -2.12
CA LEU A 52 14.33 0.61 -1.58
C LEU A 52 15.52 0.59 -2.54
N GLY A 53 15.72 -0.50 -3.29
CA GLY A 53 16.78 -0.59 -4.29
C GLY A 53 16.61 0.44 -5.40
N ARG A 54 15.38 0.63 -5.89
CA ARG A 54 15.06 1.65 -6.90
C ARG A 54 15.28 3.06 -6.38
N LEU A 55 14.91 3.35 -5.14
CA LEU A 55 15.19 4.64 -4.50
C LEU A 55 16.69 4.89 -4.41
N ALA A 56 17.48 3.87 -4.00
CA ALA A 56 18.94 3.95 -3.91
C ALA A 56 19.60 4.21 -5.25
N ASP A 57 19.11 3.61 -6.33
CA ASP A 57 19.62 3.84 -7.69
C ASP A 57 19.44 5.30 -8.13
N VAL A 58 18.37 5.98 -7.70
CA VAL A 58 18.10 7.38 -8.06
C VAL A 58 18.93 8.34 -7.21
N VAL A 59 19.00 8.15 -5.88
CA VAL A 59 19.73 9.06 -4.99
C VAL A 59 21.26 8.91 -5.10
N ARG A 60 21.73 7.79 -5.63
CA ARG A 60 23.14 7.45 -5.89
C ARG A 60 24.00 7.41 -4.61
N ALA A 61 25.36 7.45 -4.80
CA ALA A 61 26.31 7.30 -3.71
C ALA A 61 26.30 8.46 -2.70
N ASP A 62 25.88 9.65 -3.11
CA ASP A 62 25.84 10.85 -2.26
C ASP A 62 24.51 10.97 -1.47
N GLY A 63 23.51 10.15 -1.79
CA GLY A 63 22.22 10.12 -1.11
C GLY A 63 22.13 9.03 -0.06
N LEU A 64 20.99 9.04 0.65
CA LEU A 64 20.65 8.04 1.67
C LEU A 64 19.19 7.60 1.51
N VAL A 65 18.94 6.30 1.58
CA VAL A 65 17.61 5.71 1.67
C VAL A 65 17.42 5.14 3.07
N VAL A 66 16.38 5.57 3.77
CA VAL A 66 16.03 5.00 5.07
C VAL A 66 14.74 4.19 4.90
N GLY A 67 14.78 2.89 5.18
CA GLY A 67 13.61 2.03 5.25
C GLY A 67 13.16 1.88 6.70
N VAL A 68 11.93 2.24 7.01
CA VAL A 68 11.36 2.07 8.36
C VAL A 68 10.21 1.09 8.29
N ASP A 69 10.22 0.05 9.13
CA ASP A 69 9.08 -0.86 9.32
C ASP A 69 9.00 -1.30 10.78
N ARG A 70 7.80 -1.57 11.27
CA ARG A 70 7.60 -2.08 12.63
C ARG A 70 7.86 -3.57 12.79
N ASP A 71 7.89 -4.33 11.67
CA ASP A 71 8.09 -5.77 11.66
C ASP A 71 9.57 -6.12 11.39
N PRO A 72 10.31 -6.61 12.42
CA PRO A 72 11.71 -7.01 12.25
C PRO A 72 11.90 -8.10 11.19
N GLY A 73 10.92 -8.98 10.97
CA GLY A 73 10.98 -10.02 9.95
C GLY A 73 10.95 -9.45 8.52
N MET A 74 10.20 -8.36 8.30
CA MET A 74 10.22 -7.61 7.04
C MET A 74 11.58 -6.97 6.80
N LEU A 75 12.15 -6.33 7.82
CA LEU A 75 13.46 -5.69 7.73
C LEU A 75 14.60 -6.69 7.55
N ALA A 76 14.51 -7.87 8.17
CA ALA A 76 15.49 -8.95 7.93
C ALA A 76 15.50 -9.38 6.46
N GLU A 77 14.33 -9.52 5.84
CA GLU A 77 14.22 -9.81 4.40
C GLU A 77 14.72 -8.64 3.55
N ALA A 78 14.37 -7.40 3.91
CA ALA A 78 14.89 -6.20 3.22
C ALA A 78 16.43 -6.16 3.27
N GLY A 79 17.03 -6.40 4.44
CA GLY A 79 18.49 -6.47 4.60
C GLY A 79 19.14 -7.55 3.75
N ARG A 80 18.50 -8.73 3.65
CA ARG A 80 18.98 -9.81 2.77
C ARG A 80 18.95 -9.41 1.29
N ARG A 81 17.89 -8.73 0.85
CA ARG A 81 17.73 -8.28 -0.55
C ARG A 81 18.69 -7.15 -0.95
N LEU A 82 19.11 -6.36 0.03
CA LEU A 82 19.85 -5.10 -0.17
C LEU A 82 21.27 -5.18 0.42
N ALA A 83 21.78 -6.39 0.64
CA ALA A 83 23.10 -6.60 1.25
C ALA A 83 24.26 -5.92 0.49
N ASP A 84 24.11 -5.69 -0.81
CA ASP A 84 25.05 -5.00 -1.68
C ASP A 84 24.80 -3.48 -1.82
N ARG A 85 23.86 -2.92 -1.01
CA ARG A 85 23.41 -1.52 -1.08
C ARG A 85 23.83 -0.72 0.17
N PRO A 86 25.06 -0.24 0.29
CA PRO A 86 25.60 0.36 1.53
C PRO A 86 24.92 1.70 1.92
N ARG A 87 24.08 2.27 1.04
CA ARG A 87 23.35 3.52 1.27
C ARG A 87 21.87 3.30 1.62
N VAL A 88 21.51 2.06 1.98
CA VAL A 88 20.20 1.75 2.52
C VAL A 88 20.36 1.47 4.01
N ASP A 89 19.71 2.29 4.83
CA ASP A 89 19.65 2.16 6.29
C ASP A 89 18.28 1.63 6.69
N LEU A 90 18.23 0.53 7.43
CA LEU A 90 16.99 -0.12 7.84
C LEU A 90 16.78 0.06 9.33
N ARG A 91 15.63 0.63 9.71
CA ARG A 91 15.31 0.93 11.11
C ARG A 91 13.97 0.31 11.53
N VAL A 92 13.95 -0.34 12.68
CA VAL A 92 12.69 -0.72 13.33
C VAL A 92 12.05 0.54 13.89
N GLY A 93 10.79 0.80 13.54
CA GLY A 93 10.07 1.97 14.03
C GLY A 93 8.58 1.93 13.74
N ASP A 94 7.82 2.66 14.53
CA ASP A 94 6.39 2.89 14.30
C ASP A 94 6.21 4.18 13.50
N VAL A 95 5.21 4.20 12.61
CA VAL A 95 4.90 5.37 11.80
C VAL A 95 4.45 6.58 12.63
N HIS A 96 3.93 6.36 13.85
CA HIS A 96 3.54 7.42 14.77
C HIS A 96 4.70 8.00 15.59
N ALA A 97 5.90 7.38 15.51
CA ALA A 97 7.12 7.80 16.19
C ALA A 97 8.34 7.32 15.39
N LEU A 98 8.61 7.99 14.27
CA LEU A 98 9.70 7.61 13.37
C LEU A 98 11.06 7.82 14.06
N PRO A 99 11.99 6.84 13.97
CA PRO A 99 13.33 6.95 14.55
C PRO A 99 14.23 7.86 13.70
N LEU A 100 13.76 9.09 13.45
CA LEU A 100 14.38 10.09 12.59
C LEU A 100 14.31 11.46 13.24
N ASP A 101 15.34 12.27 13.01
CA ASP A 101 15.38 13.64 13.51
C ASP A 101 14.40 14.55 12.76
N ASP A 102 13.99 15.64 13.38
CA ASP A 102 13.20 16.68 12.75
C ASP A 102 13.91 17.23 11.51
N THR A 103 13.17 17.52 10.46
CA THR A 103 13.67 18.19 9.25
C THR A 103 14.92 17.53 8.66
N SER A 104 15.00 16.18 8.73
CA SER A 104 16.15 15.39 8.27
C SER A 104 15.98 14.81 6.87
N MET A 105 14.75 14.70 6.37
CA MET A 105 14.43 14.02 5.11
C MET A 105 14.04 15.02 4.01
N ASP A 106 14.62 14.85 2.81
CA ASP A 106 14.19 15.61 1.61
C ASP A 106 12.89 15.06 1.04
N ARG A 107 12.71 13.75 1.13
CA ARG A 107 11.57 13.02 0.55
C ARG A 107 11.05 11.96 1.52
N ALA A 108 9.76 11.73 1.47
CA ALA A 108 9.11 10.63 2.21
C ALA A 108 8.14 9.88 1.30
N ARG A 109 8.05 8.59 1.49
CA ARG A 109 7.12 7.72 0.79
C ARG A 109 6.33 6.88 1.78
N ILE A 110 5.04 6.70 1.50
CA ILE A 110 4.13 5.76 2.17
C ILE A 110 3.41 4.96 1.09
N ASP A 111 3.43 3.63 1.14
CA ASP A 111 2.73 2.78 0.17
C ASP A 111 1.94 1.68 0.88
N ARG A 112 0.62 1.82 0.93
CA ARG A 112 -0.33 0.89 1.53
C ARG A 112 -0.06 0.58 3.00
N VAL A 113 0.19 1.62 3.77
CA VAL A 113 0.48 1.57 5.21
C VAL A 113 -0.66 2.16 6.02
N LEU A 114 -1.16 3.34 5.63
CA LEU A 114 -2.15 4.09 6.40
C LEU A 114 -3.49 3.35 6.52
N MET A 115 -3.80 2.45 5.59
CA MET A 115 -4.95 1.56 5.70
C MET A 115 -4.93 0.65 6.94
N HIS A 116 -3.77 0.46 7.56
CA HIS A 116 -3.56 -0.44 8.70
C HIS A 116 -3.29 0.25 10.03
N VAL A 117 -2.97 1.55 10.04
CA VAL A 117 -2.58 2.28 11.24
C VAL A 117 -3.78 2.73 12.08
N GLU A 118 -3.54 3.00 13.35
CA GLU A 118 -4.60 3.41 14.28
C GLU A 118 -5.04 4.85 14.03
N ASP A 119 -4.10 5.77 13.89
CA ASP A 119 -4.33 7.19 13.61
C ASP A 119 -3.53 7.65 12.37
N PRO A 120 -4.14 7.65 11.19
CA PRO A 120 -3.48 8.14 9.98
C PRO A 120 -3.08 9.61 10.02
N ALA A 121 -3.81 10.45 10.77
CA ALA A 121 -3.46 11.87 10.88
C ALA A 121 -2.19 12.06 11.70
N SER A 122 -2.05 11.35 12.82
CA SER A 122 -0.83 11.36 13.64
C SER A 122 0.37 10.81 12.85
N ALA A 123 0.18 9.75 12.05
CA ALA A 123 1.22 9.22 11.18
C ALA A 123 1.68 10.25 10.14
N LEU A 124 0.76 10.98 9.50
CA LEU A 124 1.09 12.03 8.54
C LEU A 124 1.76 13.24 9.22
N ALA A 125 1.36 13.60 10.45
CA ALA A 125 2.02 14.66 11.22
C ALA A 125 3.48 14.30 11.53
N GLU A 126 3.74 13.04 11.86
CA GLU A 126 5.08 12.53 12.13
C GLU A 126 5.96 12.55 10.86
N VAL A 127 5.40 12.15 9.72
CA VAL A 127 6.10 12.27 8.44
C VAL A 127 6.40 13.73 8.10
N ARG A 128 5.46 14.66 8.37
CA ARG A 128 5.71 16.10 8.21
C ARG A 128 6.84 16.60 9.12
N ARG A 129 6.92 16.12 10.38
CA ARG A 129 7.99 16.49 11.32
C ARG A 129 9.38 16.18 10.76
N VAL A 130 9.55 14.99 10.18
CA VAL A 130 10.86 14.57 9.66
C VAL A 130 11.21 15.19 8.31
N LEU A 131 10.22 15.67 7.56
CA LEU A 131 10.47 16.35 6.28
C LEU A 131 11.08 17.73 6.48
N ARG A 132 12.07 18.07 5.68
CA ARG A 132 12.60 19.44 5.56
C ARG A 132 11.53 20.39 5.02
N PRO A 133 11.66 21.71 5.26
CA PRO A 133 10.83 22.68 4.55
C PRO A 133 10.92 22.45 3.04
N THR A 134 9.77 22.43 2.36
CA THR A 134 9.65 22.07 0.92
C THR A 134 9.93 20.59 0.59
N GLY A 135 10.12 19.75 1.59
CA GLY A 135 10.23 18.30 1.41
C GLY A 135 8.94 17.71 0.82
N VAL A 136 9.08 16.67 -0.01
CA VAL A 136 7.94 16.06 -0.71
C VAL A 136 7.59 14.71 -0.10
N LEU A 137 6.30 14.54 0.18
CA LEU A 137 5.66 13.28 0.54
C LEU A 137 4.88 12.73 -0.65
N VAL A 138 5.07 11.44 -0.94
CA VAL A 138 4.20 10.69 -1.85
C VAL A 138 3.52 9.57 -1.06
N VAL A 139 2.19 9.56 -1.08
CA VAL A 139 1.37 8.53 -0.44
C VAL A 139 0.56 7.79 -1.48
N THR A 140 0.60 6.46 -1.43
CA THR A 140 -0.24 5.60 -2.28
C THR A 140 -1.09 4.68 -1.40
N GLU A 141 -2.41 4.85 -1.43
CA GLU A 141 -3.33 4.06 -0.61
C GLU A 141 -4.56 3.62 -1.41
N PRO A 142 -5.08 2.40 -1.16
CA PRO A 142 -6.31 1.94 -1.77
C PRO A 142 -7.52 2.62 -1.14
N ASP A 143 -8.60 2.63 -1.92
CA ASP A 143 -9.93 2.87 -1.43
C ASP A 143 -10.76 1.59 -1.65
N TRP A 144 -10.92 0.81 -0.60
CA TRP A 144 -11.58 -0.49 -0.65
C TRP A 144 -13.09 -0.40 -0.85
N ASP A 145 -13.72 0.75 -0.58
CA ASP A 145 -15.13 0.99 -0.91
C ASP A 145 -15.37 1.08 -2.43
N THR A 146 -14.30 1.26 -3.21
CA THR A 146 -14.39 1.26 -4.68
C THR A 146 -14.25 -0.13 -5.29
N LEU A 147 -14.11 -1.19 -4.47
CA LEU A 147 -14.00 -2.55 -4.97
C LEU A 147 -15.30 -2.96 -5.68
N ALA A 148 -15.14 -3.31 -6.94
CA ALA A 148 -16.20 -3.85 -7.78
C ALA A 148 -15.78 -5.21 -8.36
N VAL A 149 -16.73 -6.13 -8.42
CA VAL A 149 -16.57 -7.43 -9.10
C VAL A 149 -17.78 -7.61 -10.02
N ALA A 150 -17.52 -7.74 -11.31
CA ALA A 150 -18.58 -7.92 -12.29
C ALA A 150 -19.13 -9.36 -12.22
N ASP A 151 -20.43 -9.47 -12.00
CA ASP A 151 -21.18 -10.72 -12.03
C ASP A 151 -22.67 -10.41 -12.22
N GLU A 152 -23.45 -11.35 -12.75
CA GLU A 152 -24.91 -11.22 -12.87
C GLU A 152 -25.60 -11.10 -11.52
N ASP A 153 -25.05 -11.74 -10.49
CA ASP A 153 -25.48 -11.56 -9.08
C ASP A 153 -24.77 -10.35 -8.45
N VAL A 154 -25.22 -9.17 -8.86
CA VAL A 154 -24.73 -7.88 -8.37
C VAL A 154 -24.86 -7.76 -6.85
N ALA A 155 -25.87 -8.39 -6.25
CA ALA A 155 -26.10 -8.31 -4.81
C ALA A 155 -25.00 -9.04 -4.04
N THR A 156 -24.60 -10.24 -4.48
CA THR A 156 -23.51 -11.01 -3.89
C THR A 156 -22.19 -10.28 -4.08
N SER A 157 -21.90 -9.74 -5.28
CA SER A 157 -20.70 -8.93 -5.56
C SER A 157 -20.56 -7.73 -4.62
N ARG A 158 -21.65 -6.97 -4.40
CA ARG A 158 -21.66 -5.82 -3.49
C ARG A 158 -21.48 -6.21 -2.02
N ARG A 159 -22.08 -7.32 -1.59
CA ARG A 159 -21.87 -7.83 -0.21
C ARG A 159 -20.43 -8.29 0.00
N PHE A 160 -19.87 -9.02 -0.97
CA PHE A 160 -18.46 -9.41 -0.96
C PHE A 160 -17.55 -8.19 -0.83
N ALA A 161 -17.74 -7.16 -1.66
CA ALA A 161 -16.93 -5.94 -1.62
C ALA A 161 -17.00 -5.24 -0.26
N ARG A 162 -18.19 -5.11 0.34
CA ARG A 162 -18.37 -4.55 1.69
C ARG A 162 -17.69 -5.40 2.75
N SER A 163 -17.79 -6.73 2.65
CA SER A 163 -17.10 -7.65 3.58
C SER A 163 -15.59 -7.48 3.53
N VAL A 164 -15.01 -7.31 2.33
CA VAL A 164 -13.58 -7.04 2.16
C VAL A 164 -13.19 -5.70 2.79
N ALA A 165 -13.92 -4.64 2.48
CA ALA A 165 -13.69 -3.30 3.05
C ALA A 165 -13.80 -3.33 4.59
N GLY A 166 -14.79 -4.01 5.15
CA GLY A 166 -15.01 -4.15 6.60
C GLY A 166 -13.87 -4.89 7.35
N GLN A 167 -12.99 -5.59 6.64
CA GLN A 167 -11.82 -6.26 7.24
C GLN A 167 -10.59 -5.33 7.31
N VAL A 168 -10.63 -4.17 6.69
CA VAL A 168 -9.56 -3.18 6.67
C VAL A 168 -9.85 -2.10 7.71
N ARG A 169 -8.86 -1.69 8.50
CA ARG A 169 -9.05 -0.68 9.55
C ARG A 169 -9.51 0.67 8.99
N ASN A 170 -8.84 1.15 7.95
CA ASN A 170 -9.16 2.42 7.28
C ASN A 170 -9.46 2.15 5.79
N PRO A 171 -10.66 1.60 5.46
CA PRO A 171 -10.95 1.14 4.10
C PRO A 171 -11.03 2.27 3.07
N THR A 172 -11.31 3.49 3.51
CA THR A 172 -11.50 4.68 2.67
C THR A 172 -10.31 5.63 2.67
N ILE A 173 -9.19 5.20 3.25
CA ILE A 173 -8.02 6.05 3.46
C ILE A 173 -7.54 6.75 2.19
N GLY A 174 -7.60 6.09 1.04
CA GLY A 174 -7.18 6.66 -0.24
C GLY A 174 -7.87 7.99 -0.56
N ARG A 175 -9.21 8.05 -0.45
CA ARG A 175 -9.98 9.28 -0.69
C ARG A 175 -9.83 10.33 0.42
N GLU A 176 -9.37 9.92 1.60
CA GLU A 176 -9.20 10.79 2.76
C GLU A 176 -7.85 11.53 2.79
N LEU A 177 -6.87 11.08 2.00
CA LEU A 177 -5.50 11.60 2.03
C LEU A 177 -5.43 13.12 1.89
N VAL A 178 -6.25 13.71 1.00
CA VAL A 178 -6.26 15.17 0.78
C VAL A 178 -6.65 15.92 2.05
N ARG A 179 -7.74 15.49 2.70
CA ARG A 179 -8.24 16.10 3.92
C ARG A 179 -7.27 15.91 5.09
N LEU A 180 -6.71 14.71 5.23
CA LEU A 180 -5.77 14.38 6.30
C LEU A 180 -4.45 15.15 6.13
N SER A 181 -3.92 15.23 4.91
CA SER A 181 -2.71 16.02 4.61
C SER A 181 -2.91 17.50 4.98
N ALA A 182 -4.04 18.10 4.57
CA ALA A 182 -4.35 19.48 4.89
C ALA A 182 -4.45 19.74 6.42
N ARG A 183 -5.04 18.79 7.16
CA ARG A 183 -5.17 18.89 8.64
C ARG A 183 -3.82 18.99 9.35
N VAL A 184 -2.81 18.32 8.85
CA VAL A 184 -1.46 18.33 9.44
C VAL A 184 -0.54 19.38 8.83
N GLY A 185 -1.07 20.26 7.95
CA GLY A 185 -0.33 21.36 7.35
C GLY A 185 0.55 20.95 6.16
N LEU A 186 0.30 19.79 5.55
CA LEU A 186 0.89 19.40 4.28
C LEU A 186 0.09 20.02 3.13
N ARG A 187 0.77 20.62 2.16
CA ARG A 187 0.16 21.21 0.96
C ARG A 187 0.07 20.19 -0.16
N VAL A 188 -1.13 19.70 -0.46
CA VAL A 188 -1.35 18.77 -1.57
C VAL A 188 -1.02 19.45 -2.90
N ARG A 189 -0.16 18.83 -3.70
CA ARG A 189 0.27 19.28 -5.04
C ARG A 189 -0.51 18.60 -6.15
N SER A 190 -0.72 17.29 -6.01
CA SER A 190 -1.45 16.48 -6.99
C SER A 190 -2.16 15.32 -6.37
N VAL A 191 -3.22 14.88 -7.03
CA VAL A 191 -3.98 13.66 -6.72
C VAL A 191 -4.17 12.89 -8.03
N GLU A 192 -3.81 11.63 -8.03
CA GLU A 192 -4.04 10.72 -9.14
C GLU A 192 -4.87 9.52 -8.67
N ALA A 193 -5.96 9.21 -9.37
CA ALA A 193 -6.75 8.02 -9.16
C ALA A 193 -6.31 6.95 -10.17
N ILE A 194 -5.79 5.84 -9.69
CA ILE A 194 -5.23 4.76 -10.50
C ILE A 194 -6.16 3.55 -10.38
N PRO A 195 -6.88 3.18 -11.44
CA PRO A 195 -7.69 1.96 -11.42
C PRO A 195 -6.77 0.73 -11.42
N VAL A 196 -6.97 -0.15 -10.44
CA VAL A 196 -6.35 -1.48 -10.41
C VAL A 196 -7.37 -2.45 -10.96
N VAL A 197 -7.11 -3.01 -12.14
CA VAL A 197 -8.03 -3.87 -12.87
C VAL A 197 -7.49 -5.30 -12.92
N PHE A 198 -8.36 -6.27 -12.75
CA PHE A 198 -8.10 -7.70 -12.85
C PHE A 198 -9.03 -8.31 -13.89
N GLU A 199 -8.45 -9.02 -14.86
CA GLU A 199 -9.15 -9.69 -15.95
C GLU A 199 -8.98 -11.21 -15.89
N ASP A 200 -8.12 -11.72 -15.00
CA ASP A 200 -7.97 -13.15 -14.75
C ASP A 200 -8.23 -13.51 -13.29
N PHE A 201 -8.91 -14.64 -13.09
CA PHE A 201 -9.32 -15.10 -11.77
C PHE A 201 -8.13 -15.42 -10.87
N GLY A 202 -7.05 -15.97 -11.42
CA GLY A 202 -5.90 -16.38 -10.62
C GLY A 202 -5.20 -15.20 -9.96
N THR A 203 -4.97 -14.11 -10.69
CA THR A 203 -4.39 -12.87 -10.16
C THR A 203 -5.38 -12.17 -9.22
N ALA A 204 -6.65 -12.07 -9.59
CA ALA A 204 -7.69 -11.50 -8.73
C ALA A 204 -7.79 -12.25 -7.40
N ASP A 205 -7.81 -13.59 -7.41
CA ASP A 205 -7.90 -14.39 -6.18
C ASP A 205 -6.67 -14.22 -5.30
N ARG A 206 -5.45 -14.14 -5.88
CA ARG A 206 -4.23 -13.90 -5.11
C ARG A 206 -4.23 -12.53 -4.43
N ILE A 207 -4.70 -11.50 -5.10
CA ILE A 207 -4.65 -10.10 -4.60
C ILE A 207 -5.88 -9.77 -3.76
N LEU A 208 -7.08 -10.02 -4.27
CA LEU A 208 -8.33 -9.71 -3.60
C LEU A 208 -8.76 -10.81 -2.62
N GLY A 209 -8.18 -12.01 -2.73
CA GLY A 209 -8.54 -13.16 -1.91
C GLY A 209 -9.98 -13.61 -2.13
N LEU A 210 -10.44 -13.70 -3.38
CA LEU A 210 -11.84 -13.98 -3.71
C LEU A 210 -12.39 -15.19 -2.96
N ARG A 211 -11.67 -16.33 -2.99
CA ARG A 211 -12.07 -17.54 -2.25
C ARG A 211 -11.97 -17.37 -0.74
N ARG A 212 -10.82 -16.86 -0.27
CA ARG A 212 -10.57 -16.70 1.16
C ARG A 212 -11.54 -15.73 1.82
N ASN A 213 -11.77 -14.58 1.21
CA ASN A 213 -12.66 -13.56 1.77
C ASN A 213 -14.12 -13.96 1.64
N SER A 214 -14.52 -14.71 0.60
CA SER A 214 -15.85 -15.32 0.50
C SER A 214 -16.09 -16.31 1.63
N ALA A 215 -15.12 -17.18 1.93
CA ALA A 215 -15.24 -18.12 3.05
C ALA A 215 -15.35 -17.39 4.41
N ARG A 216 -14.62 -16.28 4.58
CA ARG A 216 -14.72 -15.42 5.78
C ARG A 216 -16.09 -14.76 5.88
N ALA A 217 -16.63 -14.23 4.77
CA ALA A 217 -17.95 -13.61 4.73
C ALA A 217 -19.06 -14.61 5.05
N VAL A 218 -18.94 -15.86 4.61
CA VAL A 218 -19.87 -16.95 4.99
C VAL A 218 -19.75 -17.27 6.48
N ALA A 219 -18.54 -17.42 7.00
CA ALA A 219 -18.31 -17.69 8.42
C ALA A 219 -18.83 -16.55 9.34
N ALA A 220 -18.82 -15.31 8.84
CA ALA A 220 -19.37 -14.14 9.54
C ALA A 220 -20.91 -13.98 9.36
N GLY A 221 -21.56 -14.81 8.55
CA GLY A 221 -23.01 -14.70 8.26
C GLY A 221 -23.37 -13.54 7.31
N GLU A 222 -22.41 -12.89 6.70
CA GLU A 222 -22.61 -11.78 5.76
C GLU A 222 -23.04 -12.28 4.36
N LEU A 223 -22.58 -13.49 3.99
CA LEU A 223 -22.96 -14.23 2.80
C LEU A 223 -23.35 -15.66 3.17
N THR A 224 -24.02 -16.37 2.25
CA THR A 224 -24.33 -17.79 2.40
C THR A 224 -23.58 -18.62 1.37
N ASP A 225 -23.37 -19.90 1.68
CA ASP A 225 -22.79 -20.87 0.73
C ASP A 225 -23.57 -20.94 -0.59
N THR A 226 -24.91 -20.82 -0.51
CA THR A 226 -25.80 -20.82 -1.69
C THR A 226 -25.60 -19.60 -2.59
N GLN A 227 -25.13 -18.49 -2.05
CA GLN A 227 -24.74 -17.30 -2.82
C GLN A 227 -23.32 -17.44 -3.37
N VAL A 228 -22.36 -17.78 -2.51
CA VAL A 228 -20.93 -17.77 -2.84
C VAL A 228 -20.53 -18.85 -3.85
N ARG A 229 -21.02 -20.09 -3.71
CA ARG A 229 -20.60 -21.19 -4.59
C ARG A 229 -20.93 -20.96 -6.07
N PRO A 230 -22.14 -20.59 -6.48
CA PRO A 230 -22.43 -20.28 -7.88
C PRO A 230 -21.69 -19.04 -8.36
N TRP A 231 -21.56 -17.99 -7.54
CA TRP A 231 -20.83 -16.78 -7.83
C TRP A 231 -19.34 -17.07 -8.14
N LEU A 232 -18.60 -17.75 -7.24
CA LEU A 232 -17.21 -18.15 -7.48
C LEU A 232 -17.04 -19.04 -8.72
N ARG A 233 -18.00 -19.92 -8.96
CA ARG A 233 -17.99 -20.80 -10.15
C ARG A 233 -18.05 -19.99 -11.45
N ARG A 234 -18.94 -18.98 -11.53
CA ARG A 234 -19.02 -18.07 -12.70
C ARG A 234 -17.74 -17.27 -12.87
N LEU A 235 -17.23 -16.67 -11.81
CA LEU A 235 -15.96 -15.90 -11.86
C LEU A 235 -14.76 -16.75 -12.30
N THR A 236 -14.78 -18.06 -11.97
CA THR A 236 -13.68 -18.97 -12.33
C THR A 236 -13.78 -19.46 -13.77
N ALA A 237 -15.00 -19.63 -14.30
CA ALA A 237 -15.24 -20.24 -15.60
C ALA A 237 -15.40 -19.22 -16.75
N GLY A 238 -15.77 -18.00 -16.43
CA GLY A 238 -16.07 -16.95 -17.41
C GLY A 238 -15.01 -15.85 -17.48
N PRO A 239 -15.26 -14.83 -18.32
CA PRO A 239 -14.47 -13.61 -18.27
C PRO A 239 -14.65 -12.91 -16.91
N LEU A 240 -13.54 -12.50 -16.32
CA LEU A 240 -13.54 -11.75 -15.07
C LEU A 240 -13.29 -10.26 -15.32
N LEU A 241 -14.02 -9.40 -14.63
CA LEU A 241 -13.64 -8.02 -14.43
C LEU A 241 -13.82 -7.70 -12.92
N ALA A 242 -12.72 -7.38 -12.25
CA ALA A 242 -12.75 -6.82 -10.92
C ALA A 242 -11.83 -5.61 -10.85
N SER A 243 -12.16 -4.62 -10.02
CA SER A 243 -11.33 -3.43 -9.90
C SER A 243 -11.51 -2.73 -8.56
N PHE A 244 -10.48 -1.98 -8.16
CA PHE A 244 -10.56 -0.96 -7.11
C PHE A 244 -9.66 0.23 -7.47
N THR A 245 -9.78 1.33 -6.74
CA THR A 245 -8.98 2.54 -6.97
C THR A 245 -7.84 2.63 -5.96
N LEU A 246 -6.61 2.86 -6.46
CA LEU A 246 -5.51 3.41 -5.69
C LEU A 246 -5.47 4.93 -5.86
N TYR A 247 -5.28 5.67 -4.77
CA TYR A 247 -4.99 7.09 -4.83
C TYR A 247 -3.49 7.31 -4.58
N LEU A 248 -2.85 8.01 -5.50
CA LEU A 248 -1.49 8.53 -5.35
C LEU A 248 -1.59 10.03 -5.10
N VAL A 249 -1.14 10.45 -3.92
CA VAL A 249 -1.19 11.86 -3.51
C VAL A 249 0.24 12.36 -3.29
N THR A 250 0.58 13.47 -3.93
CA THR A 250 1.83 14.19 -3.69
C THR A 250 1.54 15.43 -2.86
N ALA A 251 2.26 15.59 -1.76
CA ALA A 251 2.14 16.74 -0.87
C ALA A 251 3.52 17.30 -0.49
N GLU A 252 3.54 18.52 0.01
CA GLU A 252 4.74 19.28 0.40
C GLU A 252 4.61 19.75 1.85
N ALA A 253 5.74 19.68 2.60
CA ALA A 253 5.84 20.14 3.98
C ALA A 253 6.00 21.67 4.12
#